data_b2e43baf38c86bd86009b96a443fc17a
#
_entry.id   b2e43baf38c86bd86009b96a443fc17a
#
_cell.length_a   1.000
_cell.length_b   1.000
_cell.length_c   1.000
_cell.angle_alpha   90.00
_cell.angle_beta   90.00
_cell.angle_gamma   90.00
#
_symmetry.space_group_name_H-M   'P 1'
#
loop_
_entity.id
_entity.type
_entity.pdbx_description
1 polymer ?
#
loop_
_entity_poly.entity_id
_entity_poly.type
_entity_poly.pdbx_seq_one_letter_code
_entity_poly.pdbx_strand_id
1 'polypeptide(L)'
;NCDKARESGIEDIDTNALVNELMTQMSHRADPSILKKWADNCGEAITWYAEGYDGIQWVPIGGEKPADENQAYTIPMGAFPEYDPTVDHERIFSGTLNFRPKGHTPVLQANFDKAVAENGLEAYFDSPARQLIRGEDGRVTGVIFQSLTDDSYTQVNASKGVILATGGFGHNDAMMAYYLPWIHDIIDRYDVTYGHTDIK
;
A
#
# COMPACT_ATOMS: atom_id res chain seq x y z
N ASN A 1 -15.30 -3.66 0.47
CA ASN A 1 -16.72 -3.37 0.22
C ASN A 1 -16.86 -2.27 -0.82
N CYS A 2 -17.06 -2.60 -2.09
CA CYS A 2 -17.29 -1.63 -3.16
C CYS A 2 -18.43 -2.11 -4.07
N ASP A 3 -19.02 -1.19 -4.83
CA ASP A 3 -20.17 -1.51 -5.69
C ASP A 3 -19.83 -2.58 -6.73
N LYS A 4 -18.62 -2.54 -7.29
CA LYS A 4 -18.16 -3.55 -8.25
C LYS A 4 -18.06 -4.96 -7.65
N ALA A 5 -17.72 -5.07 -6.36
CA ALA A 5 -17.73 -6.35 -5.66
C ALA A 5 -19.17 -6.87 -5.52
N ARG A 6 -20.10 -6.02 -5.11
CA ARG A 6 -21.53 -6.36 -4.98
C ARG A 6 -22.14 -6.74 -6.33
N GLU A 7 -21.86 -5.98 -7.39
CA GLU A 7 -22.28 -6.29 -8.77
C GLU A 7 -21.78 -7.67 -9.24
N SER A 8 -20.64 -8.11 -8.71
CA SER A 8 -20.02 -9.41 -9.01
C SER A 8 -20.49 -10.53 -8.08
N GLY A 9 -21.48 -10.28 -7.21
CA GLY A 9 -22.00 -11.25 -6.27
C GLY A 9 -21.14 -11.50 -5.04
N ILE A 10 -20.18 -10.62 -4.76
CA ILE A 10 -19.34 -10.70 -3.57
C ILE A 10 -20.05 -9.97 -2.44
N GLU A 11 -20.27 -10.67 -1.32
CA GLU A 11 -20.87 -10.10 -0.12
C GLU A 11 -19.93 -9.11 0.57
N ASP A 12 -20.55 -8.13 1.25
CA ASP A 12 -19.81 -7.18 2.06
C ASP A 12 -19.12 -7.88 3.25
N ILE A 13 -17.88 -7.53 3.47
CA ILE A 13 -17.10 -8.00 4.60
C ILE A 13 -17.40 -7.13 5.83
N ASP A 14 -17.64 -7.76 6.99
CA ASP A 14 -17.67 -7.05 8.27
C ASP A 14 -16.28 -6.46 8.56
N THR A 15 -16.20 -5.15 8.46
CA THR A 15 -14.92 -4.43 8.64
C THR A 15 -14.40 -4.48 10.07
N ASN A 16 -15.23 -4.73 11.08
CA ASN A 16 -14.77 -4.92 12.45
C ASN A 16 -14.13 -6.31 12.61
N ALA A 17 -14.76 -7.35 12.05
CA ALA A 17 -14.18 -8.69 12.03
C ALA A 17 -12.85 -8.69 11.26
N LEU A 18 -12.79 -8.01 10.12
CA LEU A 18 -11.58 -7.83 9.33
C LEU A 18 -10.45 -7.18 10.14
N VAL A 19 -10.74 -6.10 10.87
CA VAL A 19 -9.75 -5.40 11.68
C VAL A 19 -9.25 -6.29 12.83
N ASN A 20 -10.16 -7.02 13.50
CA ASN A 20 -9.78 -7.94 14.57
C ASN A 20 -8.86 -9.05 14.05
N GLU A 21 -9.16 -9.62 12.89
CA GLU A 21 -8.33 -10.63 12.25
C GLU A 21 -6.94 -10.08 11.93
N LEU A 22 -6.87 -8.92 11.27
CA LEU A 22 -5.59 -8.28 10.95
C LEU A 22 -4.78 -7.92 12.20
N MET A 23 -5.43 -7.47 13.28
CA MET A 23 -4.77 -7.21 14.56
C MET A 23 -4.16 -8.48 15.14
N THR A 24 -4.88 -9.61 15.07
CA THR A 24 -4.37 -10.91 15.51
C THR A 24 -3.14 -11.32 14.68
N GLN A 25 -3.24 -11.22 13.36
CA GLN A 25 -2.13 -11.52 12.43
C GLN A 25 -0.88 -10.67 12.70
N MET A 26 -1.07 -9.41 13.02
CA MET A 26 0.02 -8.48 13.34
C MET A 26 0.47 -8.55 14.80
N SER A 27 0.05 -9.57 15.55
CA SER A 27 0.34 -9.72 16.98
C SER A 27 0.01 -8.45 17.79
N HIS A 28 -1.10 -7.79 17.45
CA HIS A 28 -1.60 -6.56 18.06
C HIS A 28 -0.61 -5.38 18.05
N ARG A 29 0.29 -5.33 17.08
CA ARG A 29 1.31 -4.26 16.95
C ARG A 29 0.89 -3.11 16.04
N ALA A 30 -0.17 -3.28 15.28
CA ALA A 30 -0.72 -2.22 14.44
C ALA A 30 -1.66 -1.31 15.24
N ASP A 31 -1.88 -0.10 14.72
CA ASP A 31 -2.92 0.80 15.24
C ASP A 31 -4.28 0.38 14.66
N PRO A 32 -5.23 -0.09 15.50
CA PRO A 32 -6.53 -0.52 15.03
C PRO A 32 -7.35 0.59 14.39
N SER A 33 -7.13 1.85 14.76
CA SER A 33 -7.84 2.99 14.17
C SER A 33 -7.44 3.24 12.72
N ILE A 34 -6.18 3.03 12.39
CA ILE A 34 -5.68 3.11 11.02
C ILE A 34 -6.23 1.96 10.18
N LEU A 35 -6.19 0.74 10.71
CA LEU A 35 -6.76 -0.43 10.04
C LEU A 35 -8.27 -0.27 9.81
N LYS A 36 -9.00 0.24 10.80
CA LYS A 36 -10.44 0.49 10.67
C LYS A 36 -10.74 1.54 9.59
N LYS A 37 -9.99 2.62 9.58
CA LYS A 37 -10.14 3.66 8.56
C LYS A 37 -9.87 3.10 7.16
N TRP A 38 -8.86 2.26 7.01
CA TRP A 38 -8.59 1.59 5.74
C TRP A 38 -9.73 0.62 5.38
N ALA A 39 -10.15 -0.23 6.29
CA ALA A 39 -11.19 -1.23 6.03
C ALA A 39 -12.53 -0.60 5.61
N ASP A 40 -12.90 0.52 6.21
CA ASP A 40 -14.14 1.22 5.91
C ASP A 40 -14.11 1.99 4.58
N ASN A 41 -12.94 2.41 4.11
CA ASN A 41 -12.84 3.32 2.97
C ASN A 41 -12.14 2.71 1.75
N CYS A 42 -11.51 1.53 1.86
CA CYS A 42 -10.73 0.95 0.77
C CYS A 42 -11.59 0.66 -0.49
N GLY A 43 -12.87 0.33 -0.33
CA GLY A 43 -13.78 0.10 -1.45
C GLY A 43 -14.04 1.36 -2.27
N GLU A 44 -14.30 2.49 -1.60
CA GLU A 44 -14.45 3.79 -2.26
C GLU A 44 -13.13 4.24 -2.90
N ALA A 45 -12.02 4.08 -2.18
CA ALA A 45 -10.70 4.47 -2.67
C ALA A 45 -10.30 3.70 -3.94
N ILE A 46 -10.55 2.39 -4.00
CA ILE A 46 -10.23 1.60 -5.20
C ILE A 46 -11.14 1.95 -6.38
N THR A 47 -12.40 2.27 -6.12
CA THR A 47 -13.34 2.73 -7.15
C THR A 47 -12.85 4.04 -7.75
N TRP A 48 -12.54 5.02 -6.90
CA TRP A 48 -11.98 6.30 -7.33
C TRP A 48 -10.65 6.13 -8.11
N TYR A 49 -9.75 5.26 -7.62
CA TYR A 49 -8.48 4.98 -8.29
C TYR A 49 -8.68 4.40 -9.68
N ALA A 50 -9.69 3.55 -9.84
CA ALA A 50 -10.01 2.87 -11.09
C ALA A 50 -10.67 3.78 -12.13
N GLU A 51 -11.39 4.83 -11.73
CA GLU A 51 -12.10 5.76 -12.62
C GLU A 51 -11.19 6.46 -13.64
N GLY A 52 -9.92 6.59 -13.35
CA GLY A 52 -8.93 7.21 -14.25
C GLY A 52 -8.55 6.37 -15.47
N TYR A 53 -9.05 5.13 -15.59
CA TYR A 53 -8.62 4.21 -16.63
C TYR A 53 -9.78 3.41 -17.22
N ASP A 54 -10.14 3.68 -18.45
CA ASP A 54 -11.29 3.07 -19.15
C ASP A 54 -11.12 1.57 -19.48
N GLY A 55 -9.91 1.06 -19.41
CA GLY A 55 -9.58 -0.33 -19.74
C GLY A 55 -9.71 -1.32 -18.61
N ILE A 56 -10.31 -0.94 -17.48
CA ILE A 56 -10.41 -1.84 -16.32
C ILE A 56 -11.45 -2.92 -16.53
N GLN A 57 -11.00 -4.15 -16.42
CA GLN A 57 -11.84 -5.31 -16.29
C GLN A 57 -11.80 -5.82 -14.84
N TRP A 58 -12.92 -5.75 -14.16
CA TRP A 58 -13.07 -6.27 -12.80
C TRP A 58 -13.26 -7.78 -12.83
N VAL A 59 -12.47 -8.49 -12.03
CA VAL A 59 -12.46 -9.95 -12.01
C VAL A 59 -12.58 -10.41 -10.56
N PRO A 60 -13.63 -11.18 -10.21
CA PRO A 60 -13.73 -11.79 -8.89
C PRO A 60 -12.55 -12.72 -8.63
N ILE A 61 -11.99 -12.65 -7.43
CA ILE A 61 -10.95 -13.58 -7.00
C ILE A 61 -11.60 -14.55 -6.03
N GLY A 62 -11.66 -15.82 -6.42
CA GLY A 62 -12.22 -16.87 -5.59
C GLY A 62 -12.05 -18.24 -6.23
N GLY A 63 -11.89 -19.28 -5.41
CA GLY A 63 -11.82 -20.65 -5.88
C GLY A 63 -10.42 -21.23 -6.09
N GLU A 64 -10.35 -22.34 -6.79
CA GLU A 64 -9.11 -23.00 -7.14
C GLU A 64 -8.31 -22.18 -8.16
N LYS A 65 -6.99 -22.32 -8.10
CA LYS A 65 -6.11 -21.69 -9.09
C LYS A 65 -6.50 -22.16 -10.49
N PRO A 66 -6.93 -21.25 -11.39
CA PRO A 66 -7.32 -21.64 -12.72
C PRO A 66 -6.13 -22.12 -13.55
N ALA A 67 -6.41 -22.98 -14.53
CA ALA A 67 -5.41 -23.45 -15.48
C ALA A 67 -4.87 -22.32 -16.39
N ASP A 68 -5.68 -21.29 -16.58
CA ASP A 68 -5.30 -20.10 -17.36
C ASP A 68 -4.79 -19.01 -16.41
N GLU A 69 -3.57 -18.55 -16.65
CA GLU A 69 -2.94 -17.47 -15.86
C GLU A 69 -3.70 -16.13 -15.94
N ASN A 70 -4.58 -15.97 -16.91
CA ASN A 70 -5.42 -14.78 -17.05
C ASN A 70 -6.72 -14.85 -16.24
N GLN A 71 -7.06 -15.99 -15.67
CA GLN A 71 -8.16 -16.10 -14.74
C GLN A 71 -7.73 -15.67 -13.33
N ALA A 72 -8.61 -15.00 -12.62
CA ALA A 72 -8.38 -14.63 -11.23
C ALA A 72 -8.61 -15.82 -10.30
N TYR A 73 -7.85 -15.89 -9.22
CA TYR A 73 -8.01 -16.89 -8.17
C TYR A 73 -7.71 -16.30 -6.80
N THR A 74 -8.27 -16.88 -5.75
CA THR A 74 -7.92 -16.51 -4.38
C THR A 74 -6.58 -17.14 -4.03
N ILE A 75 -5.67 -16.30 -3.56
CA ILE A 75 -4.51 -16.81 -2.83
C ILE A 75 -4.98 -17.03 -1.40
N PRO A 76 -4.94 -18.26 -0.86
CA PRO A 76 -5.20 -18.46 0.55
C PRO A 76 -4.26 -17.57 1.34
N MET A 77 -4.80 -16.75 2.22
CA MET A 77 -3.95 -16.03 3.17
C MET A 77 -3.19 -17.07 3.98
N GLY A 78 -1.88 -16.84 4.15
CA GLY A 78 -0.97 -17.83 4.72
C GLY A 78 -1.43 -18.34 6.09
N ALA A 79 -0.95 -19.50 6.43
CA ALA A 79 -1.26 -20.16 7.69
C ALA A 79 -0.89 -19.27 8.89
N PHE A 80 -1.87 -19.04 9.75
CA PHE A 80 -1.63 -18.47 11.07
C PHE A 80 -1.07 -19.55 12.01
N PRO A 81 -0.41 -19.16 13.09
CA PRO A 81 0.06 -20.12 14.10
C PRO A 81 -1.04 -21.05 14.64
N GLU A 82 -2.27 -20.57 14.65
CA GLU A 82 -3.44 -21.32 15.10
C GLU A 82 -4.22 -21.97 13.94
N TYR A 83 -3.73 -21.85 12.71
CA TYR A 83 -4.39 -22.42 11.56
C TYR A 83 -4.32 -23.96 11.60
N ASP A 84 -5.47 -24.60 11.70
CA ASP A 84 -5.61 -26.03 11.57
C ASP A 84 -6.13 -26.37 10.15
N PRO A 85 -5.31 -26.94 9.28
CA PRO A 85 -5.72 -27.26 7.91
C PRO A 85 -6.77 -28.37 7.83
N THR A 86 -7.08 -29.06 8.93
CA THR A 86 -8.11 -30.09 9.00
C THR A 86 -9.50 -29.56 9.34
N VAL A 87 -9.58 -28.29 9.75
CA VAL A 87 -10.83 -27.60 10.06
C VAL A 87 -11.21 -26.71 8.88
N ASP A 88 -12.47 -26.76 8.48
CA ASP A 88 -13.03 -25.83 7.52
C ASP A 88 -13.18 -24.46 8.19
N HIS A 89 -12.19 -23.60 8.00
CA HIS A 89 -12.20 -22.25 8.51
C HIS A 89 -13.06 -21.38 7.60
N GLU A 90 -14.17 -20.89 8.15
CA GLU A 90 -14.95 -19.86 7.50
C GLU A 90 -14.06 -18.64 7.24
N ARG A 91 -13.78 -18.36 5.99
CA ARG A 91 -12.93 -17.23 5.62
C ARG A 91 -13.70 -15.94 5.84
N ILE A 92 -13.19 -15.07 6.68
CA ILE A 92 -13.67 -13.70 6.83
C ILE A 92 -13.55 -12.94 5.50
N PHE A 93 -12.62 -13.37 4.64
CA PHE A 93 -12.39 -12.85 3.30
C PHE A 93 -12.84 -13.88 2.27
N SER A 94 -14.13 -13.97 2.03
CA SER A 94 -14.67 -14.94 1.08
C SER A 94 -14.43 -14.59 -0.39
N GLY A 95 -13.96 -13.42 -0.69
CA GLY A 95 -13.62 -13.02 -2.04
C GLY A 95 -13.08 -11.59 -2.10
N THR A 96 -12.26 -11.35 -3.08
CA THR A 96 -11.82 -9.99 -3.42
C THR A 96 -12.07 -9.76 -4.90
N LEU A 97 -12.15 -8.48 -5.28
CA LEU A 97 -12.04 -8.10 -6.68
C LEU A 97 -10.61 -7.73 -7.00
N ASN A 98 -10.17 -8.20 -8.14
CA ASN A 98 -8.98 -7.67 -8.77
C ASN A 98 -9.38 -6.97 -10.07
N PHE A 99 -8.50 -6.19 -10.65
CA PHE A 99 -8.73 -5.58 -11.93
C PHE A 99 -7.59 -5.88 -12.92
N ARG A 100 -7.97 -5.92 -14.17
CA ARG A 100 -7.05 -6.05 -15.29
C ARG A 100 -6.91 -4.69 -15.98
N PRO A 101 -5.79 -4.35 -16.56
CA PRO A 101 -4.63 -5.18 -16.86
C PRO A 101 -3.86 -5.61 -15.62
N LYS A 102 -3.10 -6.69 -15.74
CA LYS A 102 -2.25 -7.21 -14.66
C LYS A 102 -1.26 -6.13 -14.22
N GLY A 103 -1.30 -5.82 -12.92
CA GLY A 103 -0.51 -4.73 -12.33
C GLY A 103 -1.22 -3.38 -12.32
N HIS A 104 -0.71 -2.47 -11.53
CA HIS A 104 -1.29 -1.15 -11.29
C HIS A 104 -0.72 -0.07 -12.22
N THR A 105 0.37 -0.35 -12.92
CA THR A 105 1.12 0.67 -13.69
C THR A 105 0.28 1.43 -14.71
N PRO A 106 -0.56 0.79 -15.55
CA PRO A 106 -1.38 1.54 -16.51
C PRO A 106 -2.40 2.47 -15.85
N VAL A 107 -2.99 2.03 -14.74
CA VAL A 107 -3.96 2.83 -13.97
C VAL A 107 -3.27 4.00 -13.29
N LEU A 108 -2.11 3.75 -12.69
CA LEU A 108 -1.29 4.78 -12.07
C LEU A 108 -0.86 5.83 -13.10
N GLN A 109 -0.40 5.39 -14.28
CA GLN A 109 0.00 6.30 -15.35
C GLN A 109 -1.18 7.17 -15.82
N ALA A 110 -2.35 6.58 -16.04
CA ALA A 110 -3.54 7.33 -16.45
C ALA A 110 -3.97 8.36 -15.42
N ASN A 111 -3.95 8.02 -14.12
CA ASN A 111 -4.23 8.95 -13.04
C ASN A 111 -3.18 10.07 -12.95
N PHE A 112 -1.92 9.74 -13.16
CA PHE A 112 -0.83 10.72 -13.20
C PHE A 112 -1.02 11.70 -14.37
N ASP A 113 -1.25 11.19 -15.57
CA ASP A 113 -1.46 12.01 -16.77
C ASP A 113 -2.67 12.94 -16.60
N LYS A 114 -3.76 12.42 -16.03
CA LYS A 114 -4.94 13.22 -15.67
C LYS A 114 -4.60 14.32 -14.66
N ALA A 115 -3.86 14.00 -13.61
CA ALA A 115 -3.44 14.98 -12.60
C ALA A 115 -2.56 16.10 -13.19
N VAL A 116 -1.66 15.73 -14.12
CA VAL A 116 -0.85 16.72 -14.87
C VAL A 116 -1.74 17.62 -15.72
N ALA A 117 -2.67 17.04 -16.49
CA ALA A 117 -3.50 17.78 -17.42
C ALA A 117 -4.51 18.70 -16.71
N GLU A 118 -5.14 18.23 -15.64
CA GLU A 118 -6.23 18.95 -14.97
C GLU A 118 -5.76 19.88 -13.85
N ASN A 119 -4.66 19.52 -13.16
CA ASN A 119 -4.23 20.24 -11.97
C ASN A 119 -2.82 20.85 -12.09
N GLY A 120 -2.16 20.70 -13.22
CA GLY A 120 -0.80 21.23 -13.41
C GLY A 120 0.22 20.57 -12.47
N LEU A 121 0.05 19.28 -12.20
CA LEU A 121 1.01 18.52 -11.40
C LEU A 121 2.39 18.56 -12.08
N GLU A 122 3.41 18.91 -11.31
CA GLU A 122 4.81 18.81 -11.73
C GLU A 122 5.46 17.56 -11.09
N ALA A 123 6.18 16.80 -11.90
CA ALA A 123 6.93 15.64 -11.41
C ALA A 123 8.43 15.84 -11.65
N TYR A 124 9.20 15.60 -10.62
CA TYR A 124 10.66 15.65 -10.65
C TYR A 124 11.19 14.23 -10.50
N PHE A 125 11.57 13.65 -11.63
CA PHE A 125 12.21 12.33 -11.68
C PHE A 125 13.70 12.43 -11.35
N ASP A 126 14.32 11.33 -10.96
CA ASP A 126 15.74 11.28 -10.57
C ASP A 126 16.10 12.37 -9.54
N SER A 127 15.18 12.61 -8.61
CA SER A 127 15.23 13.73 -7.70
C SER A 127 14.90 13.31 -6.26
N PRO A 128 15.81 12.55 -5.59
CA PRO A 128 15.58 12.10 -4.22
C PRO A 128 15.39 13.28 -3.27
N ALA A 129 14.39 13.19 -2.42
CA ALA A 129 14.19 14.11 -1.32
C ALA A 129 15.34 13.96 -0.31
N ARG A 130 15.93 15.09 0.08
CA ARG A 130 17.08 15.13 0.98
C ARG A 130 16.72 15.65 2.36
N GLN A 131 15.81 16.61 2.42
CA GLN A 131 15.47 17.26 3.69
C GLN A 131 14.04 17.79 3.68
N LEU A 132 13.36 17.62 4.82
CA LEU A 132 12.12 18.32 5.11
C LEU A 132 12.43 19.70 5.73
N ILE A 133 11.71 20.72 5.29
CA ILE A 133 11.80 22.05 5.85
C ILE A 133 10.77 22.18 6.96
N ARG A 134 11.20 22.60 8.14
CA ARG A 134 10.32 22.84 9.30
C ARG A 134 10.28 24.31 9.64
N GLY A 135 9.08 24.83 9.90
CA GLY A 135 8.90 26.12 10.51
C GLY A 135 9.25 26.12 12.01
N GLU A 136 9.26 27.30 12.61
CA GLU A 136 9.53 27.49 14.05
C GLU A 136 8.50 26.77 14.95
N ASP A 137 7.27 26.61 14.47
CA ASP A 137 6.19 25.87 15.12
C ASP A 137 6.33 24.33 14.97
N GLY A 138 7.38 23.86 14.30
CA GLY A 138 7.65 22.44 14.02
C GLY A 138 6.88 21.86 12.84
N ARG A 139 5.99 22.63 12.20
CA ARG A 139 5.25 22.20 11.01
C ARG A 139 6.18 22.02 9.81
N VAL A 140 5.95 20.97 9.03
CA VAL A 140 6.64 20.77 7.77
C VAL A 140 6.05 21.71 6.71
N THR A 141 6.89 22.59 6.17
CA THR A 141 6.52 23.66 5.23
C THR A 141 7.13 23.48 3.85
N GLY A 142 7.89 22.43 3.63
CA GLY A 142 8.50 22.16 2.33
C GLY A 142 9.44 20.98 2.33
N VAL A 143 10.06 20.79 1.19
CA VAL A 143 11.05 19.74 0.94
C VAL A 143 12.19 20.28 0.09
N ILE A 144 13.40 19.78 0.33
CA ILE A 144 14.55 19.96 -0.54
C ILE A 144 14.84 18.63 -1.21
N PHE A 145 14.95 18.62 -2.52
CA PHE A 145 15.42 17.47 -3.28
C PHE A 145 16.67 17.81 -4.11
N GLN A 146 17.42 16.79 -4.46
CA GLN A 146 18.63 16.91 -5.28
C GLN A 146 18.37 16.27 -6.63
N SER A 147 18.63 16.99 -7.71
CA SER A 147 18.66 16.41 -9.05
C SER A 147 19.90 15.52 -9.19
N LEU A 148 19.69 14.26 -9.60
CA LEU A 148 20.82 13.35 -9.91
C LEU A 148 21.41 13.61 -11.30
N THR A 149 20.81 14.50 -12.09
CA THR A 149 21.28 14.82 -13.44
C THR A 149 22.41 15.85 -13.40
N ASP A 150 22.30 16.84 -12.52
CA ASP A 150 23.22 17.98 -12.45
C ASP A 150 23.69 18.34 -11.03
N ASP A 151 23.36 17.50 -10.06
CA ASP A 151 23.65 17.69 -8.63
C ASP A 151 23.05 18.97 -8.00
N SER A 152 22.15 19.66 -8.69
CA SER A 152 21.51 20.86 -8.16
C SER A 152 20.50 20.52 -7.06
N TYR A 153 20.27 21.49 -6.16
CA TYR A 153 19.28 21.38 -5.11
C TYR A 153 18.11 22.34 -5.38
N THR A 154 16.91 21.82 -5.26
CA THR A 154 15.68 22.59 -5.42
C THR A 154 14.87 22.53 -4.13
N GLN A 155 14.41 23.69 -3.68
CA GLN A 155 13.48 23.82 -2.57
C GLN A 155 12.07 24.00 -3.10
N VAL A 156 11.15 23.19 -2.62
CA VAL A 156 9.71 23.34 -2.88
C VAL A 156 9.00 23.65 -1.57
N ASN A 157 8.27 24.76 -1.55
CA ASN A 157 7.48 25.16 -0.38
C ASN A 157 6.06 24.60 -0.49
N ALA A 158 5.52 24.09 0.62
CA ALA A 158 4.21 23.50 0.72
C ALA A 158 3.31 24.31 1.66
N SER A 159 2.24 24.90 1.14
CA SER A 159 1.29 25.70 1.93
C SER A 159 0.41 24.85 2.85
N LYS A 160 0.09 23.62 2.45
CA LYS A 160 -0.79 22.72 3.20
C LYS A 160 -0.02 21.65 3.97
N GLY A 161 1.07 21.13 3.43
CA GLY A 161 1.88 20.07 4.02
C GLY A 161 2.60 19.25 2.97
N VAL A 162 3.37 18.27 3.42
CA VAL A 162 4.11 17.33 2.57
C VAL A 162 3.59 15.91 2.86
N ILE A 163 3.25 15.17 1.81
CA ILE A 163 2.87 13.77 1.90
C ILE A 163 4.12 12.92 1.66
N LEU A 164 4.46 12.07 2.63
CA LEU A 164 5.53 11.09 2.49
C LEU A 164 4.93 9.78 1.99
N ALA A 165 5.23 9.42 0.75
CA ALA A 165 4.83 8.16 0.13
C ALA A 165 6.08 7.32 -0.25
N THR A 166 7.10 7.36 0.59
CA THR A 166 8.45 6.84 0.35
C THR A 166 8.60 5.34 0.65
N GLY A 167 7.51 4.66 0.98
CA GLY A 167 7.53 3.26 1.40
C GLY A 167 7.99 3.08 2.84
N GLY A 168 8.47 1.89 3.17
CA GLY A 168 8.96 1.57 4.51
C GLY A 168 10.46 1.87 4.67
N PHE A 169 11.01 1.50 5.81
CA PHE A 169 12.42 1.76 6.16
C PHE A 169 13.25 0.46 6.34
N GLY A 170 12.79 -0.65 5.78
CA GLY A 170 13.45 -1.96 5.95
C GLY A 170 14.91 -2.01 5.50
N HIS A 171 15.31 -1.14 4.58
CA HIS A 171 16.70 -1.03 4.10
C HIS A 171 17.50 0.09 4.79
N ASN A 172 16.92 0.75 5.80
CA ASN A 172 17.61 1.75 6.59
C ASN A 172 18.03 1.17 7.94
N ASP A 173 19.29 0.79 8.01
CA ASP A 173 19.90 0.11 9.15
C ASP A 173 19.73 0.87 10.47
N ALA A 174 19.95 2.18 10.42
CA ALA A 174 19.79 3.03 11.60
C ALA A 174 18.34 3.10 12.11
N MET A 175 17.38 3.17 11.18
CA MET A 175 15.95 3.15 11.55
C MET A 175 15.51 1.77 12.02
N MET A 176 16.01 0.69 11.40
CA MET A 176 15.74 -0.68 11.84
C MET A 176 16.27 -0.90 13.26
N ALA A 177 17.52 -0.54 13.54
CA ALA A 177 18.11 -0.65 14.87
C ALA A 177 17.33 0.17 15.92
N TYR A 178 16.82 1.34 15.55
CA TYR A 178 16.11 2.23 16.47
C TYR A 178 14.66 1.79 16.74
N TYR A 179 13.91 1.50 15.67
CA TYR A 179 12.46 1.22 15.78
C TYR A 179 12.12 -0.25 15.97
N LEU A 180 12.97 -1.14 15.45
CA LEU A 180 12.75 -2.59 15.45
C LEU A 180 14.02 -3.34 15.87
N PRO A 181 14.62 -3.03 17.03
CA PRO A 181 15.91 -3.57 17.44
C PRO A 181 15.93 -5.10 17.47
N TRP A 182 14.83 -5.71 17.89
CA TRP A 182 14.72 -7.17 17.95
C TRP A 182 14.70 -7.85 16.58
N ILE A 183 14.13 -7.19 15.55
CA ILE A 183 14.20 -7.67 14.16
C ILE A 183 15.60 -7.42 13.59
N HIS A 184 16.15 -6.24 13.85
CA HIS A 184 17.52 -5.89 13.44
C HIS A 184 18.54 -6.93 13.94
N ASP A 185 18.46 -7.33 15.18
CA ASP A 185 19.33 -8.38 15.76
C ASP A 185 19.16 -9.74 15.06
N ILE A 186 17.94 -10.08 14.62
CA ILE A 186 17.69 -11.31 13.87
C ILE A 186 18.27 -11.21 12.46
N ILE A 187 18.06 -10.10 11.77
CA ILE A 187 18.56 -9.86 10.41
C ILE A 187 20.09 -9.95 10.42
N ASP A 188 20.73 -9.22 11.32
CA ASP A 188 22.19 -9.19 11.47
C ASP A 188 22.77 -10.58 11.77
N ARG A 189 22.08 -11.35 12.60
CA ARG A 189 22.51 -12.70 12.99
C ARG A 189 22.34 -13.76 11.91
N TYR A 190 21.32 -13.63 11.05
CA TYR A 190 20.94 -14.66 10.07
C TYR A 190 21.12 -14.22 8.62
N ASP A 191 21.69 -13.05 8.38
CA ASP A 191 21.93 -12.49 7.03
C ASP A 191 20.65 -12.50 6.16
N VAL A 192 19.55 -12.09 6.77
CA VAL A 192 18.24 -12.04 6.11
C VAL A 192 17.97 -10.61 5.66
N THR A 193 17.72 -10.41 4.38
CA THR A 193 17.30 -9.10 3.86
C THR A 193 15.80 -8.94 3.96
N TYR A 194 15.35 -7.84 4.54
CA TYR A 194 13.93 -7.51 4.67
C TYR A 194 13.52 -6.36 3.76
N GLY A 195 12.50 -6.64 2.95
CA GLY A 195 11.67 -5.61 2.34
C GLY A 195 12.21 -4.99 1.06
N HIS A 196 11.26 -4.43 0.33
CA HIS A 196 11.46 -3.69 -0.93
C HIS A 196 11.35 -2.19 -0.69
N THR A 197 11.99 -1.66 0.33
CA THR A 197 11.75 -0.29 0.72
C THR A 197 13.02 0.53 0.72
N ASP A 198 12.98 1.65 0.08
CA ASP A 198 14.12 2.40 -0.36
C ASP A 198 14.40 3.69 0.41
N ILE A 199 14.00 3.77 1.68
CA ILE A 199 14.50 4.83 2.53
C ILE A 199 15.92 4.47 2.96
N LYS A 200 16.87 4.96 2.21
CA LYS A 200 18.29 4.91 2.57
C LYS A 200 18.67 6.10 3.41
#